data_0b034791d8f8df388ae228f7a2495b2f
#
_entry.id   0b034791d8f8df388ae228f7a2495b2f
#
_cell.length_a   1.000
_cell.length_b   1.000
_cell.length_c   1.000
_cell.angle_alpha   90.00
_cell.angle_beta   90.00
_cell.angle_gamma   90.00
#
_symmetry.space_group_name_H-M   'P 1'
#
loop_
_entity.id
_entity.type
_entity.pdbx_description
1 polymer ?
#
loop_
_entity_poly.entity_id
_entity_poly.type
_entity_poly.pdbx_seq_one_letter_code
_entity_poly.pdbx_strand_id
1 'polypeptide(L)'
;LDFLYDREAGVLLAEAENRIRNLMWTVSGDYALDVKLDLASFSRSKYISMYDAVKQGAFARFFDRGELSMYLVKKVYYGADEQSLTDLAQLCVEAASYQKVVAERPGVPEIRQKAFSDLLDNSFQRMSASLPGRLKIVLLRGSVTGDWSCEQTLKMAVQRIKGLEQADNTMEIIQAVDELYNTLIDRSFVRKHGDLQHVLDVTLEELREFDWGDFLEEELTEDLLEQYLSRMDRQVVSLDEEREKKEKQNSKSGLKVTRITEEAAAKMYSYIELNYGRSYLAEEEQKRQNERLCRGAHADCSLYFTDGILQNPVLSNAQYVNARRHAEKNKVAFRNNQNMLARNIERLTDELKRSLVRRSEPEDRMAWSGEIVPRLLWKVGRKEDSGKLFRKTECRNRTEFVVDILMDASGSQRERQSQVALQAFIISESLSNNQIPHRIMSFCSFWDYTILQRFREYDAPREENLRIMDYVTSSNNRDGLAIRAVGDSLLQRSEEGKILIVLSDGKPNDVIVGRPNCRNPKPYFGEYALKDTAFEIRRLRSNGVCVLGVFTGKEKDLLAEKKIFGRDFAYIRNIQNFSRVVGQYLRKVLEEDSANF
;
A
#
# COMPACT_ATOMS: atom_id res chain seq x y z
N LEU A 1 -21.60 2.79 -29.24
CA LEU A 1 -20.44 3.12 -30.09
C LEU A 1 -19.26 3.58 -29.22
N ASP A 2 -19.49 4.39 -28.19
CA ASP A 2 -18.43 4.87 -27.27
C ASP A 2 -17.77 3.73 -26.48
N PHE A 3 -18.52 2.69 -26.10
CA PHE A 3 -18.02 1.53 -25.37
C PHE A 3 -17.03 0.64 -26.16
N LEU A 4 -17.12 0.66 -27.48
CA LEU A 4 -16.18 -0.05 -28.37
C LEU A 4 -14.90 0.78 -28.56
N TYR A 5 -15.00 2.10 -28.62
CA TYR A 5 -13.87 3.03 -28.77
C TYR A 5 -12.94 3.00 -27.55
N ASP A 6 -13.50 2.99 -26.32
CA ASP A 6 -12.70 2.90 -25.09
C ASP A 6 -11.98 1.56 -24.92
N ARG A 7 -12.59 0.49 -25.39
CA ARG A 7 -11.99 -0.85 -25.35
C ARG A 7 -10.82 -1.00 -26.33
N GLU A 8 -10.94 -0.41 -27.49
CA GLU A 8 -9.87 -0.36 -28.50
C GLU A 8 -8.72 0.55 -28.04
N ALA A 9 -9.01 1.69 -27.42
CA ALA A 9 -8.01 2.60 -26.87
C ALA A 9 -7.21 1.95 -25.71
N GLY A 10 -7.88 1.21 -24.83
CA GLY A 10 -7.21 0.47 -23.74
C GLY A 10 -6.32 -0.67 -24.23
N VAL A 11 -6.72 -1.37 -25.28
CA VAL A 11 -5.91 -2.42 -25.91
C VAL A 11 -4.71 -1.83 -26.62
N LEU A 12 -4.87 -0.71 -27.32
CA LEU A 12 -3.79 0.01 -28.00
C LEU A 12 -2.75 0.56 -27.00
N LEU A 13 -3.17 1.08 -25.86
CA LEU A 13 -2.27 1.54 -24.80
C LEU A 13 -1.47 0.39 -24.18
N ALA A 14 -2.12 -0.73 -23.88
CA ALA A 14 -1.44 -1.91 -23.33
C ALA A 14 -0.44 -2.52 -24.34
N GLU A 15 -0.79 -2.50 -25.63
CA GLU A 15 0.11 -2.96 -26.69
C GLU A 15 1.30 -2.01 -26.86
N ALA A 16 1.08 -0.70 -26.79
CA ALA A 16 2.12 0.30 -26.82
C ALA A 16 3.08 0.15 -25.62
N GLU A 17 2.54 -0.02 -24.41
CA GLU A 17 3.34 -0.29 -23.20
C GLU A 17 4.23 -1.53 -23.37
N ASN A 18 3.67 -2.61 -23.83
CA ASN A 18 4.42 -3.84 -24.05
C ASN A 18 5.54 -3.65 -25.09
N ARG A 19 5.30 -2.90 -26.16
CA ARG A 19 6.32 -2.59 -27.18
C ARG A 19 7.45 -1.73 -26.63
N ILE A 20 7.12 -0.71 -25.84
CA ILE A 20 8.09 0.19 -25.21
C ILE A 20 8.91 -0.58 -24.16
N ARG A 21 8.27 -1.41 -23.35
CA ARG A 21 8.93 -2.27 -22.37
C ARG A 21 9.85 -3.29 -23.02
N ASN A 22 9.41 -3.93 -24.09
CA ASN A 22 10.26 -4.85 -24.86
C ASN A 22 11.48 -4.14 -25.48
N LEU A 23 11.33 -2.89 -25.93
CA LEU A 23 12.43 -2.10 -26.42
C LEU A 23 13.46 -1.82 -25.31
N MET A 24 13.03 -1.43 -24.13
CA MET A 24 13.88 -1.23 -22.96
C MET A 24 14.63 -2.50 -22.57
N TRP A 25 13.94 -3.63 -22.44
CA TRP A 25 14.56 -4.93 -22.13
C TRP A 25 15.55 -5.39 -23.19
N THR A 26 15.21 -5.16 -24.45
CA THR A 26 16.10 -5.51 -25.56
C THR A 26 17.38 -4.67 -25.55
N VAL A 27 17.30 -3.41 -25.11
CA VAL A 27 18.48 -2.53 -25.00
C VAL A 27 19.29 -2.86 -23.77
N SER A 28 18.66 -3.08 -22.61
CA SER A 28 19.36 -3.42 -21.36
C SER A 28 20.01 -4.80 -21.40
N GLY A 29 19.42 -5.74 -22.13
CA GLY A 29 19.79 -7.15 -22.05
C GLY A 29 19.28 -7.86 -20.80
N ASP A 30 18.53 -7.16 -19.94
CA ASP A 30 17.93 -7.67 -18.71
C ASP A 30 16.41 -7.62 -18.80
N TYR A 31 15.79 -8.80 -18.89
CA TYR A 31 14.32 -8.94 -18.96
C TYR A 31 13.64 -8.90 -17.59
N ALA A 32 14.39 -8.90 -16.50
CA ALA A 32 13.89 -8.73 -15.15
C ALA A 32 13.82 -7.26 -14.70
N LEU A 33 14.36 -6.36 -15.52
CA LEU A 33 14.36 -4.92 -15.22
C LEU A 33 12.93 -4.40 -15.16
N ASP A 34 12.45 -4.07 -13.95
CA ASP A 34 11.11 -3.52 -13.71
C ASP A 34 11.21 -2.00 -13.49
N VAL A 35 11.01 -1.26 -14.57
CA VAL A 35 10.96 0.21 -14.53
C VAL A 35 9.58 0.66 -14.98
N LYS A 36 8.96 1.57 -14.23
CA LYS A 36 7.74 2.25 -14.66
C LYS A 36 8.07 3.15 -15.86
N LEU A 37 7.47 2.85 -16.99
CA LEU A 37 7.59 3.66 -18.20
C LEU A 37 6.54 4.78 -18.16
N ASP A 38 6.94 5.98 -18.57
CA ASP A 38 6.00 7.10 -18.74
C ASP A 38 5.19 6.91 -20.02
N LEU A 39 3.96 6.45 -19.86
CA LEU A 39 3.00 6.27 -20.96
C LEU A 39 2.22 7.55 -21.27
N ALA A 40 2.23 8.54 -20.39
CA ALA A 40 1.55 9.81 -20.64
C ALA A 40 2.20 10.57 -21.80
N SER A 41 3.52 10.46 -21.94
CA SER A 41 4.26 11.02 -23.08
C SER A 41 3.92 10.36 -24.41
N PHE A 42 3.47 9.10 -24.41
CA PHE A 42 3.12 8.36 -25.63
C PHE A 42 1.95 9.00 -26.38
N SER A 43 0.99 9.57 -25.65
CA SER A 43 -0.15 10.27 -26.25
C SER A 43 0.25 11.54 -27.00
N ARG A 44 1.39 12.14 -26.65
CA ARG A 44 1.94 13.37 -27.28
C ARG A 44 2.92 13.03 -28.38
N SER A 45 3.87 12.14 -28.11
CA SER A 45 4.84 11.65 -29.07
C SER A 45 5.30 10.24 -28.73
N LYS A 46 5.03 9.30 -29.63
CA LYS A 46 5.56 7.93 -29.51
C LYS A 46 7.10 7.88 -29.51
N TYR A 47 7.74 8.84 -30.16
CA TYR A 47 9.21 8.87 -30.26
C TYR A 47 9.88 9.27 -28.96
N ILE A 48 9.26 10.16 -28.19
CA ILE A 48 9.73 10.54 -26.86
C ILE A 48 9.73 9.30 -25.96
N SER A 49 8.59 8.58 -25.85
CA SER A 49 8.49 7.37 -25.03
C SER A 49 9.40 6.23 -25.50
N MET A 50 9.58 6.07 -26.82
CA MET A 50 10.52 5.09 -27.35
C MET A 50 11.97 5.44 -27.00
N TYR A 51 12.35 6.71 -27.10
CA TYR A 51 13.70 7.13 -26.77
C TYR A 51 13.97 7.08 -25.27
N ASP A 52 13.00 7.37 -24.43
CA ASP A 52 13.10 7.17 -22.99
C ASP A 52 13.33 5.69 -22.63
N ALA A 53 12.63 4.77 -23.27
CA ALA A 53 12.87 3.35 -23.08
C ALA A 53 14.29 2.93 -23.51
N VAL A 54 14.79 3.46 -24.61
CA VAL A 54 16.17 3.23 -25.06
C VAL A 54 17.18 3.77 -24.03
N LYS A 55 16.98 4.97 -23.52
CA LYS A 55 17.85 5.57 -22.48
C LYS A 55 17.82 4.74 -21.19
N GLN A 56 16.62 4.34 -20.73
CA GLN A 56 16.45 3.51 -19.55
C GLN A 56 17.24 2.19 -19.68
N GLY A 57 17.07 1.53 -20.81
CA GLY A 57 17.80 0.29 -21.09
C GLY A 57 19.30 0.49 -21.20
N ALA A 58 19.75 1.55 -21.87
CA ALA A 58 21.16 1.86 -22.04
C ALA A 58 21.84 2.22 -20.71
N PHE A 59 21.20 3.06 -19.91
CA PHE A 59 21.73 3.44 -18.60
C PHE A 59 21.83 2.25 -17.66
N ALA A 60 20.80 1.40 -17.60
CA ALA A 60 20.84 0.16 -16.81
C ALA A 60 21.93 -0.83 -17.24
N ARG A 61 22.31 -0.80 -18.53
CA ARG A 61 23.32 -1.69 -19.08
C ARG A 61 24.76 -1.25 -18.85
N PHE A 62 25.02 0.05 -18.98
CA PHE A 62 26.38 0.59 -19.00
C PHE A 62 26.82 1.25 -17.70
N PHE A 63 25.87 1.63 -16.84
CA PHE A 63 26.12 2.41 -15.64
C PHE A 63 25.33 1.89 -14.44
N ASP A 64 25.79 2.22 -13.23
CA ASP A 64 25.08 1.91 -11.99
C ASP A 64 24.05 3.01 -11.66
N ARG A 65 22.77 2.66 -11.81
CA ARG A 65 21.66 3.57 -11.53
C ARG A 65 21.53 3.89 -10.03
N GLY A 66 21.77 2.89 -9.18
CA GLY A 66 21.67 3.04 -7.73
C GLY A 66 22.71 4.00 -7.18
N GLU A 67 23.94 3.95 -7.70
CA GLU A 67 25.03 4.85 -7.31
C GLU A 67 24.69 6.31 -7.64
N LEU A 68 24.19 6.58 -8.86
CA LEU A 68 23.81 7.94 -9.25
C LEU A 68 22.62 8.45 -8.44
N SER A 69 21.57 7.65 -8.28
CA SER A 69 20.38 8.04 -7.51
C SER A 69 20.73 8.31 -6.06
N MET A 70 21.59 7.50 -5.46
CA MET A 70 22.06 7.70 -4.09
C MET A 70 22.83 9.01 -3.94
N TYR A 71 23.69 9.36 -4.88
CA TYR A 71 24.37 10.65 -4.89
C TYR A 71 23.38 11.82 -4.93
N LEU A 72 22.38 11.76 -5.83
CA LEU A 72 21.39 12.82 -5.94
C LEU A 72 20.60 13.02 -4.64
N VAL A 73 20.20 11.92 -4.01
CA VAL A 73 19.52 11.95 -2.71
C VAL A 73 20.42 12.57 -1.63
N LYS A 74 21.68 12.17 -1.55
CA LYS A 74 22.65 12.75 -0.61
C LYS A 74 22.84 14.25 -0.83
N LYS A 75 22.87 14.70 -2.08
CA LYS A 75 23.01 16.12 -2.38
C LYS A 75 21.75 16.93 -2.05
N VAL A 76 20.56 16.37 -2.27
CA VAL A 76 19.29 16.97 -1.84
C VAL A 76 19.18 17.02 -0.31
N TYR A 77 19.67 16.02 0.40
CA TYR A 77 19.77 16.03 1.87
C TYR A 77 20.49 17.28 2.40
N TYR A 78 21.55 17.73 1.73
CA TYR A 78 22.25 18.99 2.03
C TYR A 78 21.55 20.25 1.52
N GLY A 79 20.31 20.13 1.02
CA GLY A 79 19.50 21.28 0.60
C GLY A 79 19.72 21.73 -0.85
N ALA A 80 20.24 20.87 -1.72
CA ALA A 80 20.28 21.14 -3.14
C ALA A 80 18.87 21.21 -3.74
N ASP A 81 18.66 22.08 -4.75
CA ASP A 81 17.40 22.13 -5.48
C ASP A 81 17.22 20.87 -6.33
N GLU A 82 16.26 20.02 -5.92
CA GLU A 82 15.96 18.74 -6.52
C GLU A 82 15.72 18.85 -8.04
N GLN A 83 14.95 19.86 -8.45
CA GLN A 83 14.56 20.07 -9.84
C GLN A 83 15.77 20.32 -10.74
N SER A 84 16.57 21.33 -10.40
CA SER A 84 17.75 21.69 -11.17
C SER A 84 18.80 20.57 -11.19
N LEU A 85 18.95 19.86 -10.06
CA LEU A 85 19.88 18.75 -9.93
C LEU A 85 19.48 17.59 -10.85
N THR A 86 18.21 17.22 -10.85
CA THR A 86 17.67 16.15 -11.69
C THR A 86 17.73 16.51 -13.17
N ASP A 87 17.38 17.75 -13.54
CA ASP A 87 17.48 18.24 -14.92
C ASP A 87 18.91 18.15 -15.46
N LEU A 88 19.91 18.51 -14.65
CA LEU A 88 21.33 18.38 -15.02
C LEU A 88 21.76 16.91 -15.15
N ALA A 89 21.32 16.07 -14.21
CA ALA A 89 21.61 14.63 -14.24
C ALA A 89 21.05 13.97 -15.52
N GLN A 90 19.83 14.32 -15.92
CA GLN A 90 19.23 13.83 -17.17
C GLN A 90 20.06 14.14 -18.41
N LEU A 91 20.65 15.36 -18.48
CA LEU A 91 21.49 15.76 -19.60
C LEU A 91 22.82 15.00 -19.61
N CYS A 92 23.41 14.79 -18.43
CA CYS A 92 24.66 14.04 -18.31
C CYS A 92 24.48 12.55 -18.64
N VAL A 93 23.40 11.92 -18.14
CA VAL A 93 23.06 10.52 -18.44
C VAL A 93 22.81 10.31 -19.93
N GLU A 94 22.09 11.22 -20.57
CA GLU A 94 21.83 11.16 -22.01
C GLU A 94 23.12 11.21 -22.81
N ALA A 95 24.02 12.15 -22.51
CA ALA A 95 25.30 12.29 -23.19
C ALA A 95 26.19 11.04 -23.01
N ALA A 96 26.29 10.52 -21.78
CA ALA A 96 27.12 9.35 -21.48
C ALA A 96 26.62 8.06 -22.13
N SER A 97 25.28 7.88 -22.23
CA SER A 97 24.67 6.66 -22.72
C SER A 97 24.57 6.57 -24.24
N TYR A 98 24.43 7.70 -24.91
CA TYR A 98 24.05 7.77 -26.32
C TYR A 98 25.04 7.07 -27.25
N GLN A 99 26.32 7.40 -27.18
CA GLN A 99 27.33 6.83 -28.09
C GLN A 99 27.49 5.33 -27.90
N LYS A 100 27.42 4.85 -26.66
CA LYS A 100 27.52 3.43 -26.33
C LYS A 100 26.37 2.63 -26.95
N VAL A 101 25.16 3.18 -26.88
CA VAL A 101 23.96 2.53 -27.45
C VAL A 101 23.96 2.57 -28.98
N VAL A 102 24.40 3.65 -29.59
CA VAL A 102 24.46 3.80 -31.05
C VAL A 102 25.44 2.81 -31.68
N ALA A 103 26.57 2.56 -31.02
CA ALA A 103 27.56 1.56 -31.46
C ALA A 103 26.95 0.17 -31.60
N GLU A 104 25.98 -0.19 -30.79
CA GLU A 104 25.33 -1.49 -30.85
C GLU A 104 24.03 -1.48 -31.67
N ARG A 105 23.35 -0.30 -31.77
CA ARG A 105 21.99 -0.19 -32.33
C ARG A 105 21.88 0.99 -33.30
N PRO A 106 22.16 0.78 -34.58
CA PRO A 106 22.21 1.84 -35.60
C PRO A 106 20.89 2.55 -35.88
N GLY A 107 19.74 2.04 -35.40
CA GLY A 107 18.42 2.70 -35.54
C GLY A 107 18.12 3.76 -34.48
N VAL A 108 18.92 3.83 -33.40
CA VAL A 108 18.68 4.77 -32.28
C VAL A 108 18.79 6.25 -32.70
N PRO A 109 19.73 6.67 -33.57
CA PRO A 109 19.85 8.06 -34.00
C PRO A 109 18.56 8.63 -34.62
N GLU A 110 17.84 7.85 -35.42
CA GLU A 110 16.58 8.29 -36.03
C GLU A 110 15.49 8.52 -34.99
N ILE A 111 15.36 7.62 -34.01
CA ILE A 111 14.40 7.73 -32.92
C ILE A 111 14.72 8.97 -32.07
N ARG A 112 16.02 9.18 -31.73
CA ARG A 112 16.49 10.34 -30.97
C ARG A 112 16.20 11.66 -31.68
N GLN A 113 16.51 11.74 -32.97
CA GLN A 113 16.30 12.96 -33.76
C GLN A 113 14.83 13.37 -33.76
N LYS A 114 13.91 12.40 -33.98
CA LYS A 114 12.47 12.65 -33.95
C LYS A 114 12.01 13.03 -32.54
N ALA A 115 12.46 12.33 -31.50
CA ALA A 115 12.13 12.66 -30.11
C ALA A 115 12.58 14.08 -29.73
N PHE A 116 13.77 14.48 -30.12
CA PHE A 116 14.30 15.80 -29.82
C PHE A 116 13.59 16.91 -30.59
N SER A 117 13.21 16.67 -31.86
CA SER A 117 12.36 17.59 -32.62
C SER A 117 11.02 17.80 -31.95
N ASP A 118 10.32 16.69 -31.58
CA ASP A 118 9.04 16.76 -30.90
C ASP A 118 9.12 17.48 -29.55
N LEU A 119 10.23 17.30 -28.79
CA LEU A 119 10.46 18.02 -27.55
C LEU A 119 10.66 19.53 -27.76
N LEU A 120 11.41 19.92 -28.77
CA LEU A 120 11.63 21.33 -29.10
C LEU A 120 10.31 22.01 -29.51
N ASP A 121 9.47 21.30 -30.28
CA ASP A 121 8.19 21.84 -30.73
C ASP A 121 7.17 21.96 -29.60
N ASN A 122 7.10 20.97 -28.71
CA ASN A 122 6.06 20.90 -27.68
C ASN A 122 6.43 21.58 -26.35
N SER A 123 7.71 21.63 -25.97
CA SER A 123 8.14 22.02 -24.62
C SER A 123 9.08 23.23 -24.59
N PHE A 124 9.31 23.92 -25.71
CA PHE A 124 10.28 25.02 -25.81
C PHE A 124 10.04 26.16 -24.80
N GLN A 125 8.81 26.66 -24.70
CA GLN A 125 8.48 27.74 -23.78
C GLN A 125 8.74 27.40 -22.31
N ARG A 126 8.42 26.17 -21.92
CA ARG A 126 8.63 25.67 -20.57
C ARG A 126 10.12 25.52 -20.25
N MET A 127 10.87 24.92 -21.15
CA MET A 127 12.31 24.74 -20.98
C MET A 127 13.08 26.09 -20.93
N SER A 128 12.63 27.10 -21.65
CA SER A 128 13.29 28.42 -21.66
C SER A 128 13.22 29.15 -20.31
N ALA A 129 12.32 28.78 -19.42
CA ALA A 129 12.08 29.44 -18.13
C ALA A 129 13.19 29.19 -17.08
N SER A 130 13.92 28.08 -17.17
CA SER A 130 14.98 27.71 -16.22
C SER A 130 16.35 27.66 -16.89
N LEU A 131 17.42 27.78 -16.10
CA LEU A 131 18.79 27.72 -16.61
C LEU A 131 19.15 26.29 -17.09
N PRO A 132 18.85 25.21 -16.38
CA PRO A 132 19.00 23.85 -16.92
C PRO A 132 18.17 23.62 -18.18
N GLY A 133 16.95 24.15 -18.25
CA GLY A 133 16.10 24.06 -19.44
C GLY A 133 16.68 24.78 -20.66
N ARG A 134 17.29 25.96 -20.49
CA ARG A 134 18.01 26.63 -21.57
C ARG A 134 19.20 25.82 -22.05
N LEU A 135 19.96 25.21 -21.13
CA LEU A 135 21.03 24.27 -21.46
C LEU A 135 20.52 23.09 -22.27
N LYS A 136 19.38 22.50 -21.85
CA LYS A 136 18.69 21.42 -22.57
C LYS A 136 18.33 21.84 -24.00
N ILE A 137 17.75 23.02 -24.19
CA ILE A 137 17.42 23.54 -25.54
C ILE A 137 18.67 23.61 -26.43
N VAL A 138 19.80 24.07 -25.92
CA VAL A 138 21.06 24.15 -26.69
C VAL A 138 21.52 22.75 -27.11
N LEU A 139 21.47 21.78 -26.21
CA LEU A 139 21.87 20.40 -26.50
C LEU A 139 20.92 19.73 -27.51
N LEU A 140 19.61 19.91 -27.34
CA LEU A 140 18.61 19.38 -28.27
C LEU A 140 18.77 19.99 -29.66
N ARG A 141 18.85 21.34 -29.74
CA ARG A 141 19.02 22.04 -30.99
C ARG A 141 20.32 21.67 -31.71
N GLY A 142 21.44 21.65 -30.97
CA GLY A 142 22.74 21.25 -31.50
C GLY A 142 22.72 19.80 -32.03
N SER A 143 21.98 18.93 -31.40
CA SER A 143 21.85 17.52 -31.84
C SER A 143 20.95 17.35 -33.08
N VAL A 144 19.92 18.20 -33.24
CA VAL A 144 18.96 18.11 -34.38
C VAL A 144 19.45 18.89 -35.59
N THR A 145 19.91 20.15 -35.39
CA THR A 145 20.24 21.10 -36.47
C THR A 145 21.74 21.34 -36.66
N GLY A 146 22.59 20.86 -35.74
CA GLY A 146 24.02 21.15 -35.73
C GLY A 146 24.36 22.56 -35.22
N ASP A 147 23.36 23.37 -34.79
CA ASP A 147 23.58 24.72 -34.26
C ASP A 147 23.82 24.68 -32.74
N TRP A 148 25.08 24.89 -32.35
CA TRP A 148 25.55 24.93 -30.98
C TRP A 148 25.70 26.33 -30.42
N SER A 149 25.08 27.32 -31.05
CA SER A 149 25.15 28.70 -30.56
C SER A 149 24.48 28.84 -29.21
N CYS A 150 25.20 29.38 -28.23
CA CYS A 150 24.72 29.56 -26.87
C CYS A 150 25.37 30.74 -26.15
N GLU A 151 24.77 31.13 -25.04
CA GLU A 151 25.33 32.15 -24.14
C GLU A 151 26.71 31.73 -23.61
N GLN A 152 27.57 32.71 -23.35
CA GLN A 152 28.93 32.46 -22.84
C GLN A 152 28.94 31.61 -21.56
N THR A 153 27.96 31.84 -20.69
CA THR A 153 27.77 31.10 -19.43
C THR A 153 27.50 29.62 -19.61
N LEU A 154 26.89 29.23 -20.72
CA LEU A 154 26.52 27.83 -21.02
C LEU A 154 27.58 27.08 -21.81
N LYS A 155 28.56 27.76 -22.43
CA LYS A 155 29.58 27.13 -23.28
C LYS A 155 30.39 26.08 -22.54
N MET A 156 30.84 26.37 -21.33
CA MET A 156 31.62 25.45 -20.52
C MET A 156 30.78 24.23 -20.13
N ALA A 157 29.51 24.45 -19.78
CA ALA A 157 28.59 23.37 -19.45
C ALA A 157 28.34 22.44 -20.65
N VAL A 158 28.11 23.00 -21.83
CA VAL A 158 27.95 22.21 -23.07
C VAL A 158 29.19 21.40 -23.37
N GLN A 159 30.39 21.95 -23.21
CA GLN A 159 31.65 21.22 -23.40
C GLN A 159 31.83 20.11 -22.39
N ARG A 160 31.49 20.36 -21.11
CA ARG A 160 31.60 19.36 -20.04
C ARG A 160 30.66 18.17 -20.29
N ILE A 161 29.39 18.43 -20.68
CA ILE A 161 28.43 17.42 -21.03
C ILE A 161 28.86 16.61 -22.26
N LYS A 162 29.34 17.24 -23.29
CA LYS A 162 29.89 16.54 -24.47
C LYS A 162 31.09 15.67 -24.13
N GLY A 163 31.91 16.04 -23.17
CA GLY A 163 33.02 15.24 -22.68
C GLY A 163 32.58 13.88 -22.08
N LEU A 164 31.33 13.78 -21.64
CA LEU A 164 30.77 12.55 -21.09
C LEU A 164 30.47 11.45 -22.15
N GLU A 165 30.52 11.76 -23.43
CA GLU A 165 30.38 10.76 -24.50
C GLU A 165 31.43 9.63 -24.39
N GLN A 166 32.54 9.86 -23.71
CA GLN A 166 33.61 8.90 -23.46
C GLN A 166 33.63 8.37 -22.02
N ALA A 167 32.63 8.71 -21.19
CA ALA A 167 32.59 8.27 -19.79
C ALA A 167 32.45 6.74 -19.69
N ASP A 168 33.29 6.11 -18.89
CA ASP A 168 33.31 4.66 -18.71
C ASP A 168 32.66 4.21 -17.39
N ASN A 169 32.53 5.11 -16.41
CA ASN A 169 31.96 4.77 -15.11
C ASN A 169 30.95 5.83 -14.63
N THR A 170 30.11 5.43 -13.68
CA THR A 170 29.06 6.27 -13.10
C THR A 170 29.65 7.46 -12.33
N MET A 171 30.82 7.29 -11.71
CA MET A 171 31.48 8.34 -10.93
C MET A 171 31.83 9.57 -11.79
N GLU A 172 32.18 9.38 -13.07
CA GLU A 172 32.44 10.50 -13.98
C GLU A 172 31.18 11.32 -14.28
N ILE A 173 30.03 10.64 -14.34
CA ILE A 173 28.73 11.30 -14.48
C ILE A 173 28.41 12.09 -13.20
N ILE A 174 28.62 11.50 -12.03
CA ILE A 174 28.42 12.14 -10.72
C ILE A 174 29.28 13.40 -10.59
N GLN A 175 30.57 13.31 -10.93
CA GLN A 175 31.48 14.46 -10.91
C GLN A 175 31.01 15.58 -11.83
N ALA A 176 30.57 15.25 -13.03
CA ALA A 176 30.08 16.26 -13.98
C ALA A 176 28.79 16.92 -13.49
N VAL A 177 27.85 16.15 -12.93
CA VAL A 177 26.61 16.70 -12.34
C VAL A 177 26.94 17.62 -11.17
N ASP A 178 27.88 17.22 -10.31
CA ASP A 178 28.32 18.02 -9.17
C ASP A 178 28.94 19.34 -9.59
N GLU A 179 29.90 19.30 -10.54
CA GLU A 179 30.53 20.47 -11.09
C GLU A 179 29.54 21.44 -11.76
N LEU A 180 28.63 20.91 -12.57
CA LEU A 180 27.60 21.69 -13.24
C LEU A 180 26.64 22.35 -12.25
N TYR A 181 26.19 21.61 -11.24
CA TYR A 181 25.32 22.15 -10.20
C TYR A 181 26.01 23.29 -9.43
N ASN A 182 27.23 23.04 -8.96
CA ASN A 182 28.00 24.01 -8.18
C ASN A 182 28.41 25.26 -9.00
N THR A 183 28.52 25.14 -10.33
CA THR A 183 28.90 26.26 -11.21
C THR A 183 27.70 27.06 -11.67
N LEU A 184 26.59 26.40 -12.03
CA LEU A 184 25.44 27.04 -12.67
C LEU A 184 24.32 27.40 -11.69
N ILE A 185 24.09 26.60 -10.67
CA ILE A 185 22.92 26.71 -9.78
C ILE A 185 23.32 27.38 -8.45
N ASP A 186 24.15 26.73 -7.65
CA ASP A 186 24.59 27.26 -6.36
C ASP A 186 26.12 27.26 -6.24
N ARG A 187 26.73 28.39 -6.56
CA ARG A 187 28.18 28.60 -6.44
C ARG A 187 28.68 28.61 -4.99
N SER A 188 27.78 28.77 -4.04
CA SER A 188 28.11 28.76 -2.61
C SER A 188 27.99 27.36 -1.97
N PHE A 189 27.47 26.36 -2.69
CA PHE A 189 27.19 25.03 -2.17
C PHE A 189 28.43 24.41 -1.53
N VAL A 190 29.55 24.36 -2.24
CA VAL A 190 30.81 23.79 -1.73
C VAL A 190 31.29 24.49 -0.44
N ARG A 191 31.11 25.80 -0.33
CA ARG A 191 31.48 26.58 0.85
C ARG A 191 30.58 26.26 2.08
N LYS A 192 29.29 25.94 1.82
CA LYS A 192 28.30 25.68 2.89
C LYS A 192 28.30 24.24 3.34
N HIS A 193 28.47 23.31 2.42
CA HIS A 193 28.19 21.89 2.62
C HIS A 193 29.37 20.96 2.32
N GLY A 194 30.53 21.51 1.94
CA GLY A 194 31.72 20.73 1.60
C GLY A 194 31.80 20.30 0.14
N ASP A 195 32.83 19.56 -0.18
CA ASP A 195 33.10 19.03 -1.52
C ASP A 195 32.30 17.74 -1.82
N LEU A 196 32.46 17.22 -3.04
CA LEU A 196 31.80 15.99 -3.46
C LEU A 196 32.04 14.82 -2.49
N GLN A 197 33.27 14.69 -1.97
CA GLN A 197 33.61 13.60 -1.06
C GLN A 197 32.78 13.67 0.22
N HIS A 198 32.62 14.87 0.77
CA HIS A 198 31.78 15.09 1.96
C HIS A 198 30.31 14.72 1.72
N VAL A 199 29.77 15.03 0.53
CA VAL A 199 28.42 14.63 0.16
C VAL A 199 28.29 13.11 0.06
N LEU A 200 29.31 12.41 -0.46
CA LEU A 200 29.32 10.97 -0.60
C LEU A 200 29.48 10.23 0.74
N ASP A 201 30.09 10.85 1.74
CA ASP A 201 30.34 10.27 3.05
C ASP A 201 29.08 10.16 3.95
N VAL A 202 27.97 10.76 3.57
CA VAL A 202 26.68 10.66 4.30
C VAL A 202 26.25 9.21 4.40
N THR A 203 25.92 8.77 5.62
CA THR A 203 25.50 7.40 5.91
C THR A 203 24.04 7.14 5.59
N LEU A 204 23.68 5.88 5.38
CA LEU A 204 22.27 5.49 5.18
C LEU A 204 21.41 5.73 6.43
N GLU A 205 22.01 5.71 7.61
CA GLU A 205 21.32 5.98 8.88
C GLU A 205 20.89 7.44 8.95
N GLU A 206 21.77 8.37 8.62
CA GLU A 206 21.45 9.81 8.54
C GLU A 206 20.36 10.12 7.51
N LEU A 207 20.42 9.47 6.35
CA LEU A 207 19.39 9.62 5.31
C LEU A 207 18.03 9.06 5.74
N ARG A 208 17.99 8.00 6.54
CA ARG A 208 16.72 7.43 7.05
C ARG A 208 16.08 8.26 8.14
N GLU A 209 16.87 9.02 8.88
CA GLU A 209 16.37 9.96 9.89
C GLU A 209 15.78 11.23 9.28
N PHE A 210 16.09 11.52 8.02
CA PHE A 210 15.59 12.69 7.31
C PHE A 210 14.15 12.49 6.84
N ASP A 211 13.31 13.51 6.96
CA ASP A 211 11.92 13.47 6.50
C ASP A 211 11.83 13.71 4.99
N TRP A 212 11.76 12.61 4.23
CA TRP A 212 11.59 12.63 2.78
C TRP A 212 10.15 12.88 2.32
N GLY A 213 9.17 12.88 3.25
CA GLY A 213 7.76 13.11 2.93
C GLY A 213 7.50 14.40 2.16
N ASP A 214 8.35 15.43 2.39
CA ASP A 214 8.27 16.71 1.68
C ASP A 214 8.57 16.62 0.17
N PHE A 215 9.24 15.58 -0.24
CA PHE A 215 9.68 15.37 -1.63
C PHE A 215 8.82 14.35 -2.38
N LEU A 216 7.94 13.61 -1.69
CA LEU A 216 7.08 12.58 -2.26
C LEU A 216 5.66 13.11 -2.50
N GLU A 217 5.07 12.72 -3.62
CA GLU A 217 3.68 13.10 -3.94
C GLU A 217 2.65 12.20 -3.24
N GLU A 218 3.04 10.94 -2.94
CA GLU A 218 2.23 9.95 -2.26
C GLU A 218 3.09 9.20 -1.22
N GLU A 219 2.69 9.21 0.03
CA GLU A 219 3.29 8.41 1.10
C GLU A 219 2.73 6.99 1.05
N LEU A 220 3.35 6.08 0.31
CA LEU A 220 2.82 4.74 0.07
C LEU A 220 3.53 3.61 0.82
N THR A 221 4.72 3.85 1.40
CA THR A 221 5.48 2.80 2.11
C THR A 221 6.18 3.32 3.36
N GLU A 222 6.60 2.39 4.22
CA GLU A 222 7.28 2.67 5.49
C GLU A 222 8.71 3.23 5.34
N ASP A 223 9.34 3.03 4.18
CA ASP A 223 10.68 3.56 3.91
C ASP A 223 10.60 4.69 2.87
N LEU A 224 10.42 5.91 3.36
CA LEU A 224 10.37 7.13 2.56
C LEU A 224 11.64 7.33 1.73
N LEU A 225 12.78 6.87 2.25
CA LEU A 225 14.05 6.94 1.53
C LEU A 225 14.06 6.02 0.30
N GLU A 226 13.55 4.78 0.42
CA GLU A 226 13.47 3.86 -0.73
C GLU A 226 12.52 4.37 -1.80
N GLN A 227 11.42 4.99 -1.41
CA GLN A 227 10.50 5.64 -2.35
C GLN A 227 11.15 6.79 -3.07
N TYR A 228 11.84 7.65 -2.33
CA TYR A 228 12.51 8.80 -2.88
C TYR A 228 13.65 8.39 -3.82
N LEU A 229 14.42 7.37 -3.45
CA LEU A 229 15.42 6.76 -4.32
C LEU A 229 14.82 6.20 -5.61
N SER A 230 13.72 5.45 -5.52
CA SER A 230 13.02 4.91 -6.69
C SER A 230 12.42 5.99 -7.58
N ARG A 231 12.01 7.10 -7.00
CA ARG A 231 11.54 8.28 -7.74
C ARG A 231 12.70 8.97 -8.46
N MET A 232 13.80 9.22 -7.76
CA MET A 232 15.00 9.84 -8.34
C MET A 232 15.57 8.99 -9.48
N ASP A 233 15.65 7.70 -9.30
CA ASP A 233 16.11 6.76 -10.31
C ASP A 233 15.30 6.84 -11.62
N ARG A 234 13.98 7.02 -11.51
CA ARG A 234 13.10 7.22 -12.68
C ARG A 234 13.30 8.59 -13.33
N GLN A 235 13.37 9.65 -12.51
CA GLN A 235 13.47 11.03 -13.00
C GLN A 235 14.76 11.32 -13.74
N VAL A 236 15.87 10.72 -13.32
CA VAL A 236 17.20 10.90 -13.94
C VAL A 236 17.23 10.50 -15.40
N VAL A 237 16.39 9.54 -15.81
CA VAL A 237 16.43 9.01 -17.17
C VAL A 237 15.29 9.52 -18.05
N SER A 238 14.22 10.08 -17.48
CA SER A 238 13.10 10.63 -18.24
C SER A 238 13.48 11.84 -19.07
N LEU A 239 12.91 12.02 -20.27
CA LEU A 239 13.11 13.19 -21.12
C LEU A 239 12.11 14.31 -20.83
N ASP A 240 10.88 13.98 -20.47
CA ASP A 240 9.79 14.96 -20.33
C ASP A 240 8.76 14.46 -19.28
N GLU A 241 9.01 14.74 -18.01
CA GLU A 241 8.00 14.57 -16.97
C GLU A 241 7.12 15.82 -16.89
N GLU A 242 5.82 15.64 -17.08
CA GLU A 242 4.85 16.66 -16.69
C GLU A 242 4.78 16.72 -15.16
N ARG A 243 5.47 17.70 -14.60
CA ARG A 243 5.22 18.11 -13.23
C ARG A 243 4.04 19.07 -13.24
N GLU A 244 2.91 18.63 -12.73
CA GLU A 244 1.89 19.57 -12.30
C GLU A 244 2.53 20.51 -11.27
N LYS A 245 2.57 21.78 -11.61
CA LYS A 245 3.02 22.83 -10.68
C LYS A 245 2.02 22.88 -9.54
N LYS A 246 2.30 22.19 -8.43
CA LYS A 246 1.78 22.65 -7.14
C LYS A 246 2.60 23.91 -6.80
N GLU A 247 1.93 25.05 -6.78
CA GLU A 247 2.49 26.28 -6.23
C GLU A 247 2.99 25.97 -4.82
N LYS A 248 4.32 25.90 -4.68
CA LYS A 248 4.96 25.83 -3.36
C LYS A 248 4.69 27.16 -2.65
N GLN A 249 3.63 27.23 -1.85
CA GLN A 249 3.60 28.23 -0.80
C GLN A 249 4.68 27.84 0.21
N ASN A 250 5.73 28.69 0.26
CA ASN A 250 6.76 28.66 1.28
C ASN A 250 6.12 28.60 2.68
N SER A 251 6.21 27.48 3.33
CA SER A 251 6.09 27.40 4.78
C SER A 251 7.28 26.63 5.33
N LYS A 252 8.18 27.36 5.95
CA LYS A 252 9.28 26.85 6.77
C LYS A 252 8.70 26.03 7.92
N SER A 253 9.33 24.89 8.18
CA SER A 253 9.30 24.09 9.43
C SER A 253 7.91 23.86 10.05
N GLY A 254 7.45 22.65 10.00
CA GLY A 254 6.31 22.18 10.77
C GLY A 254 5.56 21.08 10.04
N LEU A 255 5.12 20.10 10.76
CA LEU A 255 4.21 19.04 10.38
C LEU A 255 3.33 19.41 9.17
N LYS A 256 3.40 18.65 8.10
CA LYS A 256 2.57 18.83 6.91
C LYS A 256 1.10 18.62 7.26
N VAL A 257 0.41 19.72 7.56
CA VAL A 257 -1.03 19.75 7.66
C VAL A 257 -1.58 20.05 6.27
N THR A 258 -2.05 19.05 5.55
CA THR A 258 -2.70 19.27 4.26
C THR A 258 -4.07 19.91 4.49
N ARG A 259 -4.20 21.21 4.22
CA ARG A 259 -5.47 21.92 4.31
C ARG A 259 -6.35 21.56 3.13
N ILE A 260 -7.50 20.97 3.41
CA ILE A 260 -8.48 20.61 2.39
C ILE A 260 -9.52 21.74 2.33
N THR A 261 -9.72 22.32 1.14
CA THR A 261 -10.85 23.20 0.84
C THR A 261 -12.10 22.37 0.60
N GLU A 262 -13.30 22.95 0.72
CA GLU A 262 -14.58 22.24 0.46
C GLU A 262 -14.65 21.68 -0.98
N GLU A 263 -14.09 22.40 -1.94
CA GLU A 263 -13.96 21.94 -3.34
C GLU A 263 -13.03 20.74 -3.48
N ALA A 264 -11.94 20.71 -2.72
CA ALA A 264 -11.02 19.58 -2.68
C ALA A 264 -11.68 18.35 -2.02
N ALA A 265 -12.51 18.55 -0.97
CA ALA A 265 -13.24 17.46 -0.34
C ALA A 265 -14.25 16.79 -1.29
N ALA A 266 -14.97 17.58 -2.11
CA ALA A 266 -15.88 17.05 -3.13
C ALA A 266 -15.13 16.28 -4.22
N LYS A 267 -13.97 16.79 -4.66
CA LYS A 267 -13.09 16.10 -5.62
C LYS A 267 -12.51 14.81 -5.04
N MET A 268 -12.23 14.79 -3.73
CA MET A 268 -11.73 13.58 -3.05
C MET A 268 -12.76 12.45 -3.02
N TYR A 269 -14.02 12.74 -2.73
CA TYR A 269 -15.06 11.71 -2.77
C TYR A 269 -15.15 11.07 -4.16
N SER A 270 -15.18 11.90 -5.20
CA SER A 270 -15.17 11.41 -6.59
C SER A 270 -13.92 10.61 -6.94
N TYR A 271 -12.76 11.01 -6.40
CA TYR A 271 -11.50 10.27 -6.58
C TYR A 271 -11.55 8.89 -5.88
N ILE A 272 -12.09 8.82 -4.68
CA ILE A 272 -12.24 7.56 -3.94
C ILE A 272 -13.21 6.63 -4.68
N GLU A 273 -14.35 7.15 -5.12
CA GLU A 273 -15.32 6.39 -5.91
C GLU A 273 -14.71 5.84 -7.21
N LEU A 274 -13.87 6.65 -7.87
CA LEU A 274 -13.19 6.27 -9.11
C LEU A 274 -12.14 5.16 -8.90
N ASN A 275 -11.42 5.18 -7.77
CA ASN A 275 -10.30 4.29 -7.53
C ASN A 275 -10.62 3.04 -6.68
N TYR A 276 -11.68 3.10 -5.88
CA TYR A 276 -12.08 1.99 -5.00
C TYR A 276 -13.45 1.40 -5.36
N GLY A 277 -14.14 1.99 -6.34
CA GLY A 277 -15.47 1.56 -6.75
C GLY A 277 -16.58 2.26 -5.97
N ARG A 278 -17.82 2.16 -6.47
CA ARG A 278 -18.98 2.82 -5.86
C ARG A 278 -19.30 2.27 -4.47
N SER A 279 -19.76 3.17 -3.59
CA SER A 279 -20.31 2.76 -2.30
C SER A 279 -21.57 1.91 -2.47
N TYR A 280 -21.71 0.88 -1.63
CA TYR A 280 -22.96 0.11 -1.53
C TYR A 280 -23.95 0.73 -0.53
N LEU A 281 -23.53 1.72 0.27
CA LEU A 281 -24.38 2.47 1.17
C LEU A 281 -24.93 3.72 0.50
N ALA A 282 -26.18 4.08 0.79
CA ALA A 282 -26.73 5.37 0.43
C ALA A 282 -26.02 6.50 1.19
N GLU A 283 -25.93 7.68 0.58
CA GLU A 283 -25.23 8.86 1.16
C GLU A 283 -25.72 9.22 2.57
N GLU A 284 -27.05 9.16 2.80
CA GLU A 284 -27.62 9.43 4.11
C GLU A 284 -27.18 8.42 5.18
N GLU A 285 -27.12 7.15 4.83
CA GLU A 285 -26.68 6.09 5.73
C GLU A 285 -25.18 6.20 6.01
N GLN A 286 -24.38 6.48 5.00
CA GLN A 286 -22.95 6.74 5.16
C GLN A 286 -22.69 7.94 6.07
N LYS A 287 -23.47 9.02 5.95
CA LYS A 287 -23.38 10.18 6.83
C LYS A 287 -23.74 9.84 8.27
N ARG A 288 -24.79 9.07 8.50
CA ARG A 288 -25.18 8.58 9.85
C ARG A 288 -24.07 7.71 10.46
N GLN A 289 -23.46 6.82 9.68
CA GLN A 289 -22.34 5.99 10.13
C GLN A 289 -21.15 6.86 10.53
N ASN A 290 -20.80 7.87 9.73
CA ASN A 290 -19.72 8.81 10.03
C ASN A 290 -19.99 9.59 11.31
N GLU A 291 -21.17 10.15 11.51
CA GLU A 291 -21.53 10.88 12.72
C GLU A 291 -21.47 10.01 13.99
N ARG A 292 -21.77 8.72 13.86
CA ARG A 292 -21.76 7.77 14.95
C ARG A 292 -20.37 7.27 15.31
N LEU A 293 -19.55 6.93 14.31
CA LEU A 293 -18.30 6.20 14.48
C LEU A 293 -17.06 7.10 14.45
N CYS A 294 -17.07 8.17 13.64
CA CYS A 294 -15.94 9.08 13.51
C CYS A 294 -15.91 10.10 14.65
N ARG A 295 -15.50 9.65 15.85
CA ARG A 295 -15.44 10.45 17.08
C ARG A 295 -14.10 10.26 17.81
N GLY A 296 -13.73 11.25 18.63
CA GLY A 296 -12.50 11.20 19.43
C GLY A 296 -11.24 11.25 18.56
N ALA A 297 -10.41 10.23 18.59
CA ALA A 297 -9.21 10.12 17.77
C ALA A 297 -9.47 10.12 16.25
N HIS A 298 -10.70 9.87 15.84
CA HIS A 298 -11.14 9.78 14.45
C HIS A 298 -12.13 10.87 14.04
N ALA A 299 -12.23 11.98 14.81
CA ALA A 299 -13.26 13.02 14.60
C ALA A 299 -13.19 13.70 13.23
N ASP A 300 -12.00 13.72 12.62
CA ASP A 300 -11.75 14.36 11.32
C ASP A 300 -11.69 13.36 10.15
N CYS A 301 -12.01 12.10 10.42
CA CYS A 301 -12.03 11.03 9.42
C CYS A 301 -13.44 10.75 8.92
N SER A 302 -13.51 10.05 7.80
CA SER A 302 -14.74 9.55 7.21
C SER A 302 -14.59 8.06 6.87
N LEU A 303 -15.68 7.31 6.92
CA LEU A 303 -15.74 5.93 6.47
C LEU A 303 -16.24 5.88 5.03
N TYR A 304 -15.78 4.93 4.25
CA TYR A 304 -16.27 4.65 2.92
C TYR A 304 -16.46 3.14 2.75
N PHE A 305 -17.64 2.70 2.35
CA PHE A 305 -18.01 1.29 2.25
C PHE A 305 -18.20 0.90 0.79
N THR A 306 -17.45 -0.09 0.30
CA THR A 306 -17.48 -0.50 -1.10
C THR A 306 -17.41 -2.03 -1.26
N ASP A 307 -17.92 -2.55 -2.38
CA ASP A 307 -17.69 -3.93 -2.82
C ASP A 307 -16.40 -4.07 -3.67
N GLY A 308 -15.66 -2.97 -3.83
CA GLY A 308 -14.40 -2.90 -4.55
C GLY A 308 -14.54 -2.53 -6.02
N ILE A 309 -13.45 -1.99 -6.57
CA ILE A 309 -13.40 -1.49 -7.95
C ILE A 309 -13.66 -2.59 -9.00
N LEU A 310 -13.37 -3.86 -8.70
CA LEU A 310 -13.60 -4.98 -9.64
C LEU A 310 -15.06 -5.38 -9.74
N GLN A 311 -15.86 -5.12 -8.70
CA GLN A 311 -17.29 -5.45 -8.65
C GLN A 311 -18.17 -4.30 -9.13
N ASN A 312 -17.87 -3.07 -8.67
CA ASN A 312 -18.65 -1.87 -8.97
C ASN A 312 -17.76 -0.75 -9.52
N PRO A 313 -17.13 -0.93 -10.71
CA PRO A 313 -16.29 0.11 -11.29
C PRO A 313 -17.14 1.31 -11.75
N VAL A 314 -16.60 2.51 -11.56
CA VAL A 314 -17.14 3.73 -12.19
C VAL A 314 -16.67 3.81 -13.63
N LEU A 315 -15.35 3.62 -13.82
CA LEU A 315 -14.67 3.60 -15.11
C LEU A 315 -13.53 2.58 -15.07
N SER A 316 -13.17 2.01 -16.22
CA SER A 316 -11.99 1.16 -16.35
C SER A 316 -10.72 2.00 -16.42
N ASN A 317 -10.28 2.50 -15.26
CA ASN A 317 -9.08 3.33 -15.10
C ASN A 317 -7.82 2.48 -14.85
N ALA A 318 -6.66 3.12 -14.67
CA ALA A 318 -5.39 2.46 -14.36
C ALA A 318 -5.47 1.62 -13.07
N GLN A 319 -6.23 2.08 -12.06
CA GLN A 319 -6.43 1.35 -10.81
C GLN A 319 -7.26 0.07 -11.00
N TYR A 320 -8.26 0.09 -11.87
CA TYR A 320 -9.02 -1.10 -12.25
C TYR A 320 -8.10 -2.16 -12.89
N VAL A 321 -7.24 -1.74 -13.83
CA VAL A 321 -6.28 -2.64 -14.49
C VAL A 321 -5.28 -3.19 -13.47
N ASN A 322 -4.79 -2.36 -12.57
CA ASN A 322 -3.88 -2.77 -11.50
C ASN A 322 -4.54 -3.76 -10.54
N ALA A 323 -5.75 -3.46 -10.07
CA ALA A 323 -6.54 -4.35 -9.22
C ALA A 323 -6.78 -5.72 -9.88
N ARG A 324 -7.12 -5.73 -11.17
CA ARG A 324 -7.29 -6.96 -11.94
C ARG A 324 -5.99 -7.77 -12.02
N ARG A 325 -4.84 -7.12 -12.24
CA ARG A 325 -3.51 -7.78 -12.25
C ARG A 325 -3.19 -8.43 -10.90
N HIS A 326 -3.47 -7.72 -9.80
CA HIS A 326 -3.27 -8.24 -8.45
C HIS A 326 -4.22 -9.40 -8.14
N ALA A 327 -5.49 -9.31 -8.51
CA ALA A 327 -6.44 -10.40 -8.38
C ALA A 327 -6.00 -11.65 -9.16
N GLU A 328 -5.47 -11.50 -10.38
CA GLU A 328 -4.93 -12.63 -11.13
C GLU A 328 -3.69 -13.26 -10.45
N LYS A 329 -2.79 -12.45 -9.86
CA LYS A 329 -1.68 -12.98 -9.04
C LYS A 329 -2.19 -13.82 -7.86
N ASN A 330 -3.22 -13.35 -7.16
CA ASN A 330 -3.85 -14.10 -6.06
C ASN A 330 -4.49 -15.40 -6.56
N LYS A 331 -5.18 -15.37 -7.71
CA LYS A 331 -5.78 -16.57 -8.33
C LYS A 331 -4.73 -17.59 -8.77
N VAL A 332 -3.58 -17.14 -9.28
CA VAL A 332 -2.45 -18.02 -9.60
C VAL A 332 -1.88 -18.64 -8.32
N ALA A 333 -1.67 -17.85 -7.27
CA ALA A 333 -1.22 -18.36 -5.98
C ALA A 333 -2.21 -19.39 -5.39
N PHE A 334 -3.50 -19.14 -5.52
CA PHE A 334 -4.57 -20.07 -5.12
C PHE A 334 -4.48 -21.40 -5.88
N ARG A 335 -4.37 -21.37 -7.22
CA ARG A 335 -4.25 -22.58 -8.05
C ARG A 335 -3.00 -23.38 -7.70
N ASN A 336 -1.87 -22.71 -7.48
CA ASN A 336 -0.60 -23.38 -7.16
C ASN A 336 -0.60 -24.05 -5.78
N ASN A 337 -1.45 -23.60 -4.86
CA ASN A 337 -1.48 -24.06 -3.48
C ASN A 337 -2.71 -24.93 -3.12
N GLN A 338 -3.52 -25.38 -4.09
CA GLN A 338 -4.79 -26.07 -3.86
C GLN A 338 -4.69 -27.26 -2.88
N ASN A 339 -3.68 -28.11 -3.02
CA ASN A 339 -3.52 -29.27 -2.13
C ASN A 339 -3.20 -28.87 -0.68
N MET A 340 -2.44 -27.80 -0.49
CA MET A 340 -2.11 -27.26 0.81
C MET A 340 -3.34 -26.60 1.44
N LEU A 341 -4.09 -25.84 0.65
CA LEU A 341 -5.34 -25.19 1.07
C LEU A 341 -6.37 -26.23 1.52
N ALA A 342 -6.62 -27.26 0.71
CA ALA A 342 -7.58 -28.32 1.03
C ALA A 342 -7.27 -28.98 2.40
N ARG A 343 -6.00 -29.32 2.65
CA ARG A 343 -5.57 -29.90 3.94
C ARG A 343 -5.77 -28.95 5.12
N ASN A 344 -5.47 -27.65 4.93
CA ASN A 344 -5.67 -26.68 5.99
C ASN A 344 -7.15 -26.43 6.28
N ILE A 345 -7.98 -26.35 5.24
CA ILE A 345 -9.43 -26.19 5.37
C ILE A 345 -10.04 -27.39 6.09
N GLU A 346 -9.71 -28.62 5.69
CA GLU A 346 -10.19 -29.83 6.35
C GLU A 346 -9.83 -29.85 7.84
N ARG A 347 -8.56 -29.60 8.17
CA ARG A 347 -8.10 -29.58 9.57
C ARG A 347 -8.80 -28.50 10.40
N LEU A 348 -8.94 -27.29 9.88
CA LEU A 348 -9.60 -26.20 10.60
C LEU A 348 -11.10 -26.49 10.75
N THR A 349 -11.74 -27.04 9.72
CA THR A 349 -13.13 -27.48 9.75
C THR A 349 -13.37 -28.52 10.85
N ASP A 350 -12.49 -29.53 10.95
CA ASP A 350 -12.56 -30.57 11.97
C ASP A 350 -12.35 -30.02 13.38
N GLU A 351 -11.38 -29.12 13.58
CA GLU A 351 -11.15 -28.47 14.88
C GLU A 351 -12.38 -27.68 15.34
N LEU A 352 -12.95 -26.88 14.44
CA LEU A 352 -14.16 -26.09 14.72
C LEU A 352 -15.34 -27.00 15.02
N LYS A 353 -15.54 -28.05 14.22
CA LYS A 353 -16.63 -29.03 14.43
C LYS A 353 -16.53 -29.70 15.79
N ARG A 354 -15.33 -30.13 16.19
CA ARG A 354 -15.11 -30.75 17.50
C ARG A 354 -15.41 -29.79 18.65
N SER A 355 -15.04 -28.50 18.51
CA SER A 355 -15.33 -27.49 19.52
C SER A 355 -16.84 -27.23 19.66
N LEU A 356 -17.55 -27.16 18.53
CA LEU A 356 -19.00 -26.97 18.50
C LEU A 356 -19.76 -28.18 19.06
N VAL A 357 -19.31 -29.43 18.77
CA VAL A 357 -19.91 -30.64 19.30
C VAL A 357 -19.73 -30.72 20.80
N ARG A 358 -18.53 -30.48 21.34
CA ARG A 358 -18.27 -30.48 22.79
C ARG A 358 -19.16 -29.49 23.53
N ARG A 359 -19.45 -28.33 22.93
CA ARG A 359 -20.31 -27.32 23.54
C ARG A 359 -21.78 -27.69 23.54
N SER A 360 -22.22 -28.58 22.65
CA SER A 360 -23.60 -29.07 22.60
C SER A 360 -23.83 -30.31 23.45
N GLU A 361 -22.79 -30.89 24.08
CA GLU A 361 -22.94 -31.99 24.99
C GLU A 361 -23.70 -31.55 26.25
N PRO A 362 -24.71 -32.33 26.69
CA PRO A 362 -25.47 -32.02 27.91
C PRO A 362 -24.53 -32.12 29.13
N GLU A 363 -24.46 -31.05 29.90
CA GLU A 363 -23.72 -31.01 31.16
C GLU A 363 -24.66 -31.35 32.34
N ASP A 364 -24.26 -32.36 33.13
CA ASP A 364 -24.92 -32.67 34.37
C ASP A 364 -24.46 -31.74 35.49
N ARG A 365 -25.32 -30.83 35.93
CA ARG A 365 -25.04 -29.94 37.05
C ARG A 365 -25.83 -30.36 38.30
N MET A 366 -25.16 -30.23 39.45
CA MET A 366 -25.85 -30.42 40.75
C MET A 366 -26.74 -29.20 41.02
N ALA A 367 -28.04 -29.43 41.17
CA ALA A 367 -29.08 -28.41 41.31
C ALA A 367 -29.99 -28.70 42.52
N TRP A 368 -30.88 -27.75 42.80
CA TRP A 368 -31.91 -27.90 43.85
C TRP A 368 -33.15 -28.67 43.38
N SER A 369 -33.29 -28.92 42.10
CA SER A 369 -34.38 -29.66 41.46
C SER A 369 -33.87 -30.46 40.28
N GLY A 370 -34.47 -31.62 39.99
CA GLY A 370 -34.10 -32.52 38.90
C GLY A 370 -34.14 -33.99 39.32
N GLU A 371 -33.24 -34.82 38.76
CA GLU A 371 -33.11 -36.22 39.11
C GLU A 371 -32.29 -36.37 40.40
N ILE A 372 -32.84 -37.10 41.38
CA ILE A 372 -32.17 -37.32 42.68
C ILE A 372 -30.92 -38.17 42.50
N VAL A 373 -29.80 -37.75 43.07
CA VAL A 373 -28.56 -38.50 43.12
C VAL A 373 -28.52 -39.33 44.42
N PRO A 374 -28.81 -40.65 44.40
CA PRO A 374 -28.95 -41.45 45.60
C PRO A 374 -27.73 -41.42 46.52
N ARG A 375 -26.55 -41.33 45.94
CA ARG A 375 -25.27 -41.26 46.70
C ARG A 375 -25.13 -40.02 47.58
N LEU A 376 -25.94 -38.99 47.37
CA LEU A 376 -25.86 -37.73 48.11
C LEU A 376 -26.98 -37.55 49.14
N LEU A 377 -27.91 -38.55 49.26
CA LEU A 377 -29.02 -38.49 50.22
C LEU A 377 -28.55 -38.42 51.69
N TRP A 378 -27.35 -38.87 52.01
CA TRP A 378 -26.77 -38.73 53.34
C TRP A 378 -26.51 -37.25 53.76
N LYS A 379 -26.56 -36.30 52.83
CA LYS A 379 -26.41 -34.87 53.08
C LYS A 379 -27.71 -34.20 53.57
N VAL A 380 -28.84 -34.90 53.44
CA VAL A 380 -30.14 -34.38 53.87
C VAL A 380 -30.13 -34.14 55.37
N GLY A 381 -30.44 -32.93 55.80
CA GLY A 381 -30.54 -32.58 57.23
C GLY A 381 -29.24 -32.06 57.84
N ARG A 382 -28.14 -31.97 57.16
CA ARG A 382 -26.92 -31.33 57.65
C ARG A 382 -26.94 -29.83 57.42
N LYS A 383 -26.68 -29.03 58.48
CA LYS A 383 -26.79 -27.55 58.45
C LYS A 383 -25.70 -26.84 57.60
N GLU A 384 -24.58 -27.51 57.34
CA GLU A 384 -23.43 -26.89 56.67
C GLU A 384 -23.36 -27.15 55.16
N ASP A 385 -24.06 -28.16 54.66
CA ASP A 385 -24.09 -28.50 53.24
C ASP A 385 -25.53 -28.30 52.72
N SER A 386 -25.84 -27.09 52.28
CA SER A 386 -27.12 -26.81 51.60
C SER A 386 -27.17 -27.62 50.29
N GLY A 387 -27.71 -28.83 50.41
CA GLY A 387 -27.56 -29.89 49.47
C GLY A 387 -28.19 -29.65 48.11
N LYS A 388 -27.42 -29.29 47.15
CA LYS A 388 -27.74 -29.59 45.77
C LYS A 388 -27.70 -31.12 45.60
N LEU A 389 -28.85 -31.77 45.73
CA LEU A 389 -29.00 -33.21 45.74
C LEU A 389 -29.49 -33.77 44.41
N PHE A 390 -29.86 -32.87 43.54
CA PHE A 390 -30.46 -33.26 42.27
C PHE A 390 -29.44 -33.01 41.16
N ARG A 391 -29.44 -33.93 40.20
CA ARG A 391 -28.76 -33.80 38.93
C ARG A 391 -29.75 -33.17 37.94
N LYS A 392 -29.40 -32.05 37.38
CA LYS A 392 -30.13 -31.44 36.28
C LYS A 392 -29.26 -31.47 35.06
N THR A 393 -29.69 -32.20 34.05
CA THR A 393 -29.04 -32.19 32.75
C THR A 393 -29.46 -30.92 32.01
N GLU A 394 -28.55 -29.98 31.88
CA GLU A 394 -28.76 -28.74 31.12
C GLU A 394 -28.21 -28.98 29.72
N CYS A 395 -29.11 -29.09 28.73
CA CYS A 395 -28.74 -28.97 27.35
C CYS A 395 -28.51 -27.48 27.09
N ARG A 396 -27.26 -27.05 26.96
CA ARG A 396 -26.97 -25.69 26.46
C ARG A 396 -27.56 -25.59 25.07
N ASN A 397 -28.43 -24.62 24.87
CA ASN A 397 -28.89 -24.25 23.53
C ASN A 397 -27.63 -23.97 22.67
N ARG A 398 -27.64 -24.42 21.41
CA ARG A 398 -26.58 -24.13 20.47
C ARG A 398 -26.34 -22.62 20.49
N THR A 399 -25.22 -22.20 21.05
CA THR A 399 -24.82 -20.79 20.97
C THR A 399 -24.50 -20.51 19.51
N GLU A 400 -25.28 -19.66 18.90
CA GLU A 400 -25.05 -19.24 17.53
C GLU A 400 -23.86 -18.32 17.52
N PHE A 401 -22.90 -18.56 16.64
CA PHE A 401 -21.71 -17.76 16.45
C PHE A 401 -21.79 -16.99 15.15
N VAL A 402 -21.25 -15.79 15.17
CA VAL A 402 -21.02 -14.98 13.99
C VAL A 402 -19.56 -14.51 13.99
N VAL A 403 -18.95 -14.51 12.83
CA VAL A 403 -17.52 -14.18 12.67
C VAL A 403 -17.35 -13.06 11.66
N ASP A 404 -16.56 -12.05 12.03
CA ASP A 404 -16.02 -11.08 11.09
C ASP A 404 -14.54 -11.35 10.84
N ILE A 405 -14.13 -11.32 9.59
CA ILE A 405 -12.73 -11.38 9.16
C ILE A 405 -12.37 -10.03 8.57
N LEU A 406 -11.42 -9.35 9.21
CA LEU A 406 -10.95 -8.04 8.79
C LEU A 406 -9.50 -8.13 8.35
N MET A 407 -9.21 -7.81 7.08
CA MET A 407 -7.88 -7.87 6.49
C MET A 407 -7.30 -6.47 6.35
N ASP A 408 -6.08 -6.29 6.84
CA ASP A 408 -5.30 -5.08 6.59
C ASP A 408 -4.85 -5.05 5.12
N ALA A 409 -5.31 -4.03 4.39
CA ALA A 409 -4.96 -3.80 2.99
C ALA A 409 -3.98 -2.63 2.81
N SER A 410 -3.16 -2.34 3.83
CA SER A 410 -2.13 -1.31 3.75
C SER A 410 -0.98 -1.68 2.79
N GLY A 411 -0.20 -0.68 2.42
CA GLY A 411 0.94 -0.84 1.50
C GLY A 411 2.01 -1.81 2.02
N SER A 412 2.19 -1.92 3.35
CA SER A 412 3.12 -2.84 4.00
C SER A 412 2.82 -4.32 3.73
N GLN A 413 1.56 -4.66 3.43
CA GLN A 413 1.11 -6.01 3.09
C GLN A 413 1.36 -6.41 1.62
N ARG A 414 1.89 -5.52 0.77
CA ARG A 414 2.02 -5.74 -0.68
C ARG A 414 2.80 -7.01 -1.03
N GLU A 415 3.91 -7.26 -0.35
CA GLU A 415 4.73 -8.47 -0.57
C GLU A 415 4.02 -9.76 -0.18
N ARG A 416 3.09 -9.68 0.78
CA ARG A 416 2.37 -10.83 1.36
C ARG A 416 0.90 -10.90 0.96
N GLN A 417 0.48 -10.04 0.06
CA GLN A 417 -0.91 -9.91 -0.38
C GLN A 417 -1.57 -11.25 -0.68
N SER A 418 -0.95 -12.08 -1.51
CA SER A 418 -1.51 -13.40 -1.85
C SER A 418 -1.56 -14.34 -0.64
N GLN A 419 -0.61 -14.25 0.30
CA GLN A 419 -0.62 -15.09 1.51
C GLN A 419 -1.77 -14.70 2.44
N VAL A 420 -2.01 -13.39 2.63
CA VAL A 420 -3.14 -12.89 3.45
C VAL A 420 -4.47 -13.31 2.83
N ALA A 421 -4.63 -13.19 1.51
CA ALA A 421 -5.81 -13.64 0.80
C ALA A 421 -6.06 -15.16 0.98
N LEU A 422 -5.01 -16.00 0.90
CA LEU A 422 -5.12 -17.44 1.12
C LEU A 422 -5.45 -17.78 2.58
N GLN A 423 -4.93 -17.05 3.55
CA GLN A 423 -5.24 -17.23 4.98
C GLN A 423 -6.71 -16.90 5.25
N ALA A 424 -7.20 -15.78 4.76
CA ALA A 424 -8.61 -15.40 4.88
C ALA A 424 -9.53 -16.43 4.20
N PHE A 425 -9.12 -16.94 3.03
CA PHE A 425 -9.86 -17.98 2.31
C PHE A 425 -9.96 -19.29 3.11
N ILE A 426 -8.86 -19.75 3.75
CA ILE A 426 -8.88 -20.95 4.61
C ILE A 426 -9.89 -20.79 5.75
N ILE A 427 -9.88 -19.63 6.43
CA ILE A 427 -10.83 -19.36 7.51
C ILE A 427 -12.27 -19.38 6.97
N SER A 428 -12.53 -18.64 5.90
CA SER A 428 -13.85 -18.50 5.29
C SER A 428 -14.44 -19.84 4.86
N GLU A 429 -13.68 -20.65 4.13
CA GLU A 429 -14.12 -21.98 3.70
C GLU A 429 -14.42 -22.91 4.88
N SER A 430 -13.59 -22.84 5.93
CA SER A 430 -13.79 -23.65 7.13
C SER A 430 -15.04 -23.23 7.90
N LEU A 431 -15.35 -21.94 7.96
CA LEU A 431 -16.58 -21.41 8.55
C LEU A 431 -17.81 -21.80 7.71
N SER A 432 -17.71 -21.67 6.37
CA SER A 432 -18.78 -22.11 5.45
C SER A 432 -19.10 -23.59 5.58
N ASN A 433 -18.09 -24.45 5.72
CA ASN A 433 -18.26 -25.89 5.91
C ASN A 433 -18.98 -26.24 7.24
N ASN A 434 -18.84 -25.38 8.25
CA ASN A 434 -19.54 -25.54 9.54
C ASN A 434 -20.83 -24.72 9.63
N GLN A 435 -21.28 -24.10 8.54
CA GLN A 435 -22.48 -23.27 8.47
C GLN A 435 -22.48 -22.11 9.49
N ILE A 436 -21.30 -21.53 9.78
CA ILE A 436 -21.16 -20.38 10.66
C ILE A 436 -21.30 -19.12 9.81
N PRO A 437 -22.26 -18.22 10.12
CA PRO A 437 -22.39 -16.93 9.46
C PRO A 437 -21.10 -16.12 9.61
N HIS A 438 -20.58 -15.62 8.50
CA HIS A 438 -19.35 -14.83 8.55
C HIS A 438 -19.27 -13.81 7.43
N ARG A 439 -18.68 -12.66 7.74
CA ARG A 439 -18.43 -11.58 6.80
C ARG A 439 -16.92 -11.38 6.62
N ILE A 440 -16.51 -10.93 5.43
CA ILE A 440 -15.12 -10.68 5.10
C ILE A 440 -14.99 -9.28 4.53
N MET A 441 -14.13 -8.51 5.17
CA MET A 441 -13.81 -7.14 4.75
C MET A 441 -12.31 -6.90 4.76
N SER A 442 -11.83 -5.98 3.93
CA SER A 442 -10.52 -5.39 4.09
C SER A 442 -10.64 -3.90 4.36
N PHE A 443 -9.57 -3.32 4.89
CA PHE A 443 -9.51 -1.89 5.15
C PHE A 443 -8.18 -1.29 4.71
N CYS A 444 -8.25 -0.07 4.21
CA CYS A 444 -7.11 0.82 4.00
C CYS A 444 -7.57 2.25 4.26
N SER A 445 -6.62 3.17 4.39
CA SER A 445 -6.92 4.59 4.55
C SER A 445 -6.33 5.37 3.39
N PHE A 446 -7.11 6.29 2.85
CA PHE A 446 -6.66 7.24 1.86
C PHE A 446 -7.12 8.64 2.26
N TRP A 447 -6.17 9.52 2.54
CA TRP A 447 -6.40 10.84 3.13
C TRP A 447 -7.18 10.72 4.47
N ASP A 448 -8.37 11.32 4.54
CA ASP A 448 -9.26 11.29 5.69
C ASP A 448 -10.32 10.17 5.64
N TYR A 449 -10.29 9.35 4.59
CA TYR A 449 -11.22 8.25 4.41
C TYR A 449 -10.59 6.93 4.80
N THR A 450 -11.27 6.21 5.71
CA THR A 450 -11.01 4.78 5.94
C THR A 450 -11.97 3.98 5.07
N ILE A 451 -11.42 3.28 4.10
CA ILE A 451 -12.15 2.52 3.08
C ILE A 451 -12.29 1.10 3.56
N LEU A 452 -13.52 0.63 3.64
CA LEU A 452 -13.89 -0.74 4.01
C LEU A 452 -14.43 -1.44 2.77
N GLN A 453 -13.65 -2.36 2.23
CA GLN A 453 -14.05 -3.18 1.09
C GLN A 453 -14.61 -4.50 1.57
N ARG A 454 -15.84 -4.83 1.15
CA ARG A 454 -16.52 -6.08 1.45
C ARG A 454 -16.29 -7.10 0.34
N PHE A 455 -15.92 -8.31 0.73
CA PHE A 455 -15.78 -9.47 -0.18
C PHE A 455 -16.94 -10.45 -0.02
N ARG A 456 -17.51 -10.58 1.18
CA ARG A 456 -18.57 -11.48 1.50
C ARG A 456 -19.43 -10.91 2.62
N GLU A 457 -20.75 -11.09 2.52
CA GLU A 457 -21.70 -10.79 3.60
C GLU A 457 -21.97 -12.07 4.43
N TYR A 458 -22.55 -11.93 5.64
CA TYR A 458 -22.74 -13.03 6.59
C TYR A 458 -23.46 -14.25 6.02
N ASP A 459 -24.55 -14.04 5.34
CA ASP A 459 -25.42 -15.09 4.82
C ASP A 459 -25.24 -15.35 3.32
N ALA A 460 -24.13 -14.85 2.76
CA ALA A 460 -23.81 -15.02 1.35
C ALA A 460 -23.50 -16.50 1.01
N PRO A 461 -23.75 -16.95 -0.23
CA PRO A 461 -23.44 -18.29 -0.67
C PRO A 461 -21.92 -18.55 -0.66
N ARG A 462 -21.54 -19.83 -0.57
CA ARG A 462 -20.14 -20.27 -0.45
C ARG A 462 -19.27 -19.83 -1.64
N GLU A 463 -19.86 -19.72 -2.81
CA GLU A 463 -19.18 -19.33 -4.05
C GLU A 463 -18.55 -17.93 -3.94
N GLU A 464 -19.12 -17.06 -3.11
CA GLU A 464 -18.59 -15.70 -2.89
C GLU A 464 -17.25 -15.69 -2.14
N ASN A 465 -16.86 -16.79 -1.48
CA ASN A 465 -15.55 -16.89 -0.85
C ASN A 465 -14.40 -16.67 -1.85
N LEU A 466 -14.60 -16.98 -3.14
CA LEU A 466 -13.61 -16.72 -4.18
C LEU A 466 -13.36 -15.23 -4.44
N ARG A 467 -14.29 -14.35 -4.05
CA ARG A 467 -14.11 -12.89 -4.15
C ARG A 467 -12.97 -12.38 -3.27
N ILE A 468 -12.52 -13.15 -2.28
CA ILE A 468 -11.34 -12.84 -1.47
C ILE A 468 -10.08 -12.72 -2.36
N MET A 469 -10.05 -13.42 -3.50
CA MET A 469 -8.94 -13.30 -4.45
C MET A 469 -8.88 -11.91 -5.13
N ASP A 470 -9.94 -11.11 -5.04
CA ASP A 470 -9.97 -9.73 -5.50
C ASP A 470 -9.36 -8.75 -4.46
N TYR A 471 -8.80 -9.26 -3.35
CA TYR A 471 -8.07 -8.48 -2.35
C TYR A 471 -6.84 -7.82 -2.95
N VAL A 472 -6.73 -6.49 -2.74
CA VAL A 472 -5.64 -5.66 -3.23
C VAL A 472 -5.17 -4.74 -2.11
N THR A 473 -3.86 -4.64 -1.95
CA THR A 473 -3.24 -3.70 -1.01
C THR A 473 -3.17 -2.30 -1.61
N SER A 474 -3.38 -1.30 -0.80
CA SER A 474 -3.40 0.11 -1.20
C SER A 474 -2.49 0.96 -0.30
N SER A 475 -3.00 2.08 0.19
CA SER A 475 -2.26 3.12 0.91
C SER A 475 -2.01 2.81 2.40
N ASN A 476 -2.34 3.75 3.26
CA ASN A 476 -2.15 3.72 4.70
C ASN A 476 -3.23 2.89 5.42
N ASN A 477 -3.15 2.79 6.74
CA ASN A 477 -4.12 2.08 7.55
C ASN A 477 -4.44 2.82 8.86
N ARG A 478 -5.73 2.95 9.17
CA ARG A 478 -6.25 3.46 10.44
C ARG A 478 -7.03 2.35 11.14
N ASP A 479 -6.28 1.43 11.74
CA ASP A 479 -6.79 0.19 12.33
C ASP A 479 -7.88 0.44 13.37
N GLY A 480 -7.70 1.42 14.26
CA GLY A 480 -8.67 1.74 15.29
C GLY A 480 -10.05 2.08 14.74
N LEU A 481 -10.13 2.90 13.67
CA LEU A 481 -11.41 3.25 13.05
C LEU A 481 -12.03 2.06 12.29
N ALA A 482 -11.23 1.29 11.58
CA ALA A 482 -11.70 0.09 10.87
C ALA A 482 -12.25 -0.96 11.85
N ILE A 483 -11.53 -1.25 12.93
CA ILE A 483 -11.97 -2.17 13.99
C ILE A 483 -13.24 -1.66 14.68
N ARG A 484 -13.33 -0.34 14.93
CA ARG A 484 -14.54 0.29 15.48
C ARG A 484 -15.75 0.10 14.58
N ALA A 485 -15.59 0.33 13.27
CA ALA A 485 -16.68 0.25 12.30
C ALA A 485 -17.19 -1.19 12.12
N VAL A 486 -16.28 -2.15 11.95
CA VAL A 486 -16.63 -3.56 11.82
C VAL A 486 -17.20 -4.11 13.12
N GLY A 487 -16.58 -3.80 14.25
CA GLY A 487 -17.04 -4.25 15.56
C GLY A 487 -18.40 -3.69 15.94
N ASP A 488 -18.72 -2.45 15.57
CA ASP A 488 -20.05 -1.87 15.81
C ASP A 488 -21.15 -2.61 15.04
N SER A 489 -20.91 -2.95 13.77
CA SER A 489 -21.88 -3.76 13.01
C SER A 489 -21.98 -5.20 13.52
N LEU A 490 -20.87 -5.78 13.99
CA LEU A 490 -20.87 -7.12 14.61
C LEU A 490 -21.68 -7.13 15.93
N LEU A 491 -21.61 -6.07 16.73
CA LEU A 491 -22.38 -5.93 17.96
C LEU A 491 -23.90 -5.87 17.72
N GLN A 492 -24.33 -5.41 16.55
CA GLN A 492 -25.75 -5.33 16.18
C GLN A 492 -26.36 -6.68 15.78
N ARG A 493 -25.53 -7.72 15.56
CA ARG A 493 -26.01 -9.06 15.25
C ARG A 493 -26.67 -9.69 16.46
N SER A 494 -27.62 -10.59 16.20
CA SER A 494 -28.44 -11.27 17.23
C SER A 494 -27.74 -12.44 17.90
N GLU A 495 -26.70 -13.00 17.25
CA GLU A 495 -25.97 -14.16 17.75
C GLU A 495 -25.26 -13.83 19.06
N GLU A 496 -25.26 -14.77 20.00
CA GLU A 496 -24.62 -14.60 21.32
C GLU A 496 -23.09 -14.59 21.19
N GLY A 497 -22.52 -15.51 20.41
CA GLY A 497 -21.07 -15.63 20.23
C GLY A 497 -20.58 -14.75 19.09
N LYS A 498 -19.83 -13.70 19.38
CA LYS A 498 -19.30 -12.76 18.40
C LYS A 498 -17.78 -12.83 18.34
N ILE A 499 -17.23 -13.09 17.18
CA ILE A 499 -15.78 -13.26 16.96
C ILE A 499 -15.32 -12.29 15.87
N LEU A 500 -14.28 -11.53 16.16
CA LEU A 500 -13.57 -10.71 15.18
C LEU A 500 -12.15 -11.24 14.99
N ILE A 501 -11.81 -11.61 13.77
CA ILE A 501 -10.46 -12.05 13.37
C ILE A 501 -9.83 -10.94 12.53
N VAL A 502 -8.71 -10.38 12.99
CA VAL A 502 -8.00 -9.30 12.32
C VAL A 502 -6.68 -9.84 11.78
N LEU A 503 -6.48 -9.78 10.45
CA LEU A 503 -5.22 -10.10 9.80
C LEU A 503 -4.47 -8.79 9.56
N SER A 504 -3.42 -8.52 10.35
CA SER A 504 -2.65 -7.27 10.31
C SER A 504 -1.16 -7.53 10.54
N ASP A 505 -0.30 -6.57 10.22
CA ASP A 505 1.11 -6.57 10.61
C ASP A 505 1.40 -5.74 11.87
N GLY A 506 0.35 -5.20 12.49
CA GLY A 506 0.45 -4.45 13.74
C GLY A 506 1.07 -3.06 13.61
N LYS A 507 1.03 -2.46 12.42
CA LYS A 507 1.62 -1.15 12.14
C LYS A 507 0.58 -0.14 11.64
N PRO A 508 -0.32 0.34 12.52
CA PRO A 508 -1.24 1.39 12.14
C PRO A 508 -0.48 2.68 11.83
N ASN A 509 -0.64 3.17 10.61
CA ASN A 509 -0.01 4.39 10.13
C ASN A 509 -0.93 5.13 9.17
N ASP A 510 -1.25 6.39 9.50
CA ASP A 510 -2.13 7.21 8.67
C ASP A 510 -1.70 8.68 8.69
N VAL A 511 -1.99 9.38 7.61
CA VAL A 511 -1.62 10.78 7.44
C VAL A 511 -2.44 11.72 8.32
N ILE A 512 -1.90 12.91 8.60
CA ILE A 512 -2.63 13.99 9.24
C ILE A 512 -3.44 14.72 8.17
N VAL A 513 -4.73 14.83 8.39
CA VAL A 513 -5.61 15.65 7.55
C VAL A 513 -5.92 16.96 8.26
N GLY A 514 -5.39 18.07 7.73
CA GLY A 514 -5.70 19.41 8.21
C GLY A 514 -6.94 19.96 7.54
N ARG A 515 -8.11 19.79 8.18
CA ARG A 515 -9.33 20.50 7.79
C ARG A 515 -9.43 21.85 8.51
N PRO A 516 -10.12 22.85 7.95
CA PRO A 516 -10.55 24.00 8.72
C PRO A 516 -11.35 23.49 9.93
N ASN A 517 -10.97 23.86 11.15
CA ASN A 517 -11.54 23.37 12.41
C ASN A 517 -11.22 21.91 12.78
N CYS A 518 -10.05 21.40 12.39
CA CYS A 518 -9.58 20.08 12.79
C CYS A 518 -9.63 19.91 14.31
N ARG A 519 -10.30 18.85 14.78
CA ARG A 519 -10.48 18.54 16.21
C ARG A 519 -9.33 17.71 16.79
N ASN A 520 -8.61 16.97 15.94
CA ASN A 520 -7.51 16.12 16.36
C ASN A 520 -6.31 16.23 15.41
N PRO A 521 -5.42 17.22 15.59
CA PRO A 521 -4.28 17.47 14.70
C PRO A 521 -3.11 16.51 14.94
N LYS A 522 -3.29 15.45 15.76
CA LYS A 522 -2.21 14.51 16.06
C LYS A 522 -2.01 13.51 14.92
N PRO A 523 -0.75 13.25 14.51
CA PRO A 523 -0.45 12.22 13.54
C PRO A 523 -0.85 10.84 14.06
N TYR A 524 -1.44 10.00 13.20
CA TYR A 524 -1.88 8.67 13.57
C TYR A 524 -0.80 7.63 13.24
N PHE A 525 0.27 7.61 14.03
CA PHE A 525 1.35 6.63 13.90
C PHE A 525 2.00 6.30 15.27
N GLY A 526 2.86 5.30 15.26
CA GLY A 526 3.67 4.90 16.42
C GLY A 526 2.83 4.55 17.65
N GLU A 527 3.26 4.98 18.84
CA GLU A 527 2.58 4.62 20.09
C GLU A 527 1.14 5.16 20.20
N TYR A 528 0.84 6.28 19.57
CA TYR A 528 -0.51 6.84 19.60
C TYR A 528 -1.50 5.94 18.88
N ALA A 529 -1.16 5.53 17.66
CA ALA A 529 -2.00 4.64 16.85
C ALA A 529 -2.12 3.25 17.49
N LEU A 530 -1.02 2.69 18.03
CA LEU A 530 -1.03 1.43 18.77
C LEU A 530 -1.95 1.47 20.00
N LYS A 531 -1.91 2.56 20.78
CA LYS A 531 -2.78 2.73 21.96
C LYS A 531 -4.24 2.86 21.58
N ASP A 532 -4.55 3.57 20.50
CA ASP A 532 -5.91 3.72 19.97
C ASP A 532 -6.47 2.39 19.48
N THR A 533 -5.72 1.66 18.67
CA THR A 533 -6.10 0.32 18.19
C THR A 533 -6.31 -0.66 19.36
N ALA A 534 -5.41 -0.67 20.33
CA ALA A 534 -5.55 -1.48 21.55
C ALA A 534 -6.75 -1.07 22.41
N PHE A 535 -7.11 0.22 22.42
CA PHE A 535 -8.31 0.72 23.10
C PHE A 535 -9.58 0.19 22.45
N GLU A 536 -9.68 0.24 21.13
CA GLU A 536 -10.85 -0.28 20.40
C GLU A 536 -11.01 -1.80 20.58
N ILE A 537 -9.93 -2.55 20.56
CA ILE A 537 -9.97 -4.00 20.84
C ILE A 537 -10.47 -4.27 22.27
N ARG A 538 -9.96 -3.52 23.26
CA ARG A 538 -10.44 -3.67 24.65
C ARG A 538 -11.90 -3.30 24.78
N ARG A 539 -12.36 -2.25 24.09
CA ARG A 539 -13.76 -1.86 24.05
C ARG A 539 -14.65 -2.98 23.50
N LEU A 540 -14.24 -3.63 22.41
CA LEU A 540 -15.00 -4.75 21.84
C LEU A 540 -15.03 -5.94 22.80
N ARG A 541 -13.91 -6.29 23.42
CA ARG A 541 -13.84 -7.37 24.41
C ARG A 541 -14.73 -7.11 25.62
N SER A 542 -14.78 -5.87 26.12
CA SER A 542 -15.67 -5.50 27.23
C SER A 542 -17.17 -5.57 26.86
N ASN A 543 -17.49 -5.56 25.55
CA ASN A 543 -18.84 -5.76 25.03
C ASN A 543 -19.11 -7.24 24.60
N GLY A 544 -18.27 -8.18 25.02
CA GLY A 544 -18.49 -9.60 24.76
C GLY A 544 -18.05 -10.08 23.37
N VAL A 545 -17.25 -9.29 22.62
CA VAL A 545 -16.69 -9.74 21.35
C VAL A 545 -15.32 -10.36 21.58
N CYS A 546 -15.12 -11.60 21.16
CA CYS A 546 -13.80 -12.23 21.14
C CYS A 546 -12.98 -11.71 19.96
N VAL A 547 -11.82 -11.09 20.24
CA VAL A 547 -10.96 -10.52 19.20
C VAL A 547 -9.65 -11.27 19.11
N LEU A 548 -9.38 -11.87 17.94
CA LEU A 548 -8.14 -12.58 17.60
C LEU A 548 -7.33 -11.78 16.57
N GLY A 549 -6.06 -11.46 16.89
CA GLY A 549 -5.09 -10.99 15.92
C GLY A 549 -4.43 -12.17 15.19
N VAL A 550 -4.31 -12.09 13.88
CA VAL A 550 -3.47 -12.99 13.08
C VAL A 550 -2.36 -12.17 12.47
N PHE A 551 -1.17 -12.34 13.04
CA PHE A 551 -0.02 -11.55 12.64
C PHE A 551 0.52 -11.99 11.28
N THR A 552 0.51 -11.06 10.34
CA THR A 552 0.99 -11.24 8.96
C THR A 552 2.29 -10.46 8.68
N GLY A 553 2.89 -9.81 9.69
CA GLY A 553 4.06 -8.94 9.61
C GLY A 553 5.41 -9.67 9.67
N LYS A 554 6.50 -8.88 9.76
CA LYS A 554 7.87 -9.38 9.96
C LYS A 554 8.12 -9.59 11.46
N GLU A 555 9.00 -10.52 11.83
CA GLU A 555 9.28 -10.85 13.26
C GLU A 555 9.65 -9.65 14.12
N LYS A 556 10.34 -8.66 13.56
CA LYS A 556 10.72 -7.43 14.26
C LYS A 556 9.51 -6.63 14.80
N ASP A 557 8.35 -6.78 14.17
CA ASP A 557 7.14 -6.01 14.47
C ASP A 557 6.18 -6.74 15.44
N LEU A 558 6.54 -7.95 15.87
CA LEU A 558 5.75 -8.79 16.77
C LEU A 558 5.46 -8.10 18.13
N LEU A 559 6.34 -7.19 18.57
CA LEU A 559 6.13 -6.43 19.80
C LEU A 559 4.95 -5.43 19.67
N ALA A 560 4.74 -4.86 18.49
CA ALA A 560 3.62 -3.98 18.25
C ALA A 560 2.29 -4.75 18.29
N GLU A 561 2.22 -5.89 17.63
CA GLU A 561 1.05 -6.80 17.67
C GLU A 561 0.72 -7.23 19.09
N LYS A 562 1.73 -7.59 19.89
CA LYS A 562 1.55 -7.91 21.30
C LYS A 562 1.00 -6.75 22.13
N LYS A 563 1.37 -5.51 21.82
CA LYS A 563 0.80 -4.32 22.47
C LYS A 563 -0.67 -4.12 22.10
N ILE A 564 -1.06 -4.45 20.87
CA ILE A 564 -2.43 -4.30 20.35
C ILE A 564 -3.36 -5.39 20.90
N PHE A 565 -3.02 -6.67 20.67
CA PHE A 565 -3.89 -7.81 20.98
C PHE A 565 -3.64 -8.47 22.34
N GLY A 566 -2.51 -8.16 22.98
CA GLY A 566 -2.11 -8.77 24.24
C GLY A 566 -1.63 -10.21 24.07
N ARG A 567 -2.38 -11.18 24.65
CA ARG A 567 -2.10 -12.62 24.54
C ARG A 567 -2.86 -13.29 23.39
N ASP A 568 -3.84 -12.60 22.84
CA ASP A 568 -4.83 -13.17 21.92
C ASP A 568 -4.43 -12.86 20.48
N PHE A 569 -3.23 -13.28 20.09
CA PHE A 569 -2.80 -13.23 18.70
C PHE A 569 -2.06 -14.52 18.29
N ALA A 570 -2.17 -14.85 17.01
CA ALA A 570 -1.51 -15.98 16.39
C ALA A 570 -0.40 -15.52 15.46
N TYR A 571 0.84 -15.94 15.69
CA TYR A 571 1.94 -15.73 14.77
C TYR A 571 2.20 -16.97 13.91
N ILE A 572 2.15 -16.80 12.61
CA ILE A 572 2.19 -17.91 11.67
C ILE A 572 3.33 -17.74 10.68
N ARG A 573 4.46 -18.39 10.95
CA ARG A 573 5.62 -18.39 10.05
C ARG A 573 5.37 -19.13 8.74
N ASN A 574 4.60 -20.22 8.79
CA ASN A 574 4.34 -21.07 7.64
C ASN A 574 2.84 -21.35 7.53
N ILE A 575 2.28 -21.06 6.37
CA ILE A 575 0.87 -21.27 6.06
C ILE A 575 0.43 -22.75 6.24
N GLN A 576 1.35 -23.70 6.18
CA GLN A 576 1.06 -25.12 6.44
C GLN A 576 0.60 -25.38 7.89
N ASN A 577 1.04 -24.56 8.85
CA ASN A 577 0.65 -24.66 10.26
C ASN A 577 -0.52 -23.76 10.63
N PHE A 578 -1.06 -23.01 9.65
CA PHE A 578 -2.11 -22.02 9.84
C PHE A 578 -3.32 -22.58 10.58
N SER A 579 -3.89 -23.66 10.06
CA SER A 579 -5.07 -24.30 10.61
C SER A 579 -4.90 -24.75 12.06
N ARG A 580 -3.72 -25.27 12.42
CA ARG A 580 -3.43 -25.72 13.78
C ARG A 580 -3.40 -24.55 14.77
N VAL A 581 -2.72 -23.46 14.42
CA VAL A 581 -2.55 -22.31 15.33
C VAL A 581 -3.88 -21.56 15.51
N VAL A 582 -4.55 -21.25 14.40
CA VAL A 582 -5.85 -20.55 14.44
C VAL A 582 -6.93 -21.45 15.05
N GLY A 583 -6.93 -22.75 14.71
CA GLY A 583 -7.89 -23.71 15.26
C GLY A 583 -7.76 -23.87 16.77
N GLN A 584 -6.55 -23.96 17.31
CA GLN A 584 -6.32 -24.01 18.77
C GLN A 584 -6.83 -22.75 19.46
N TYR A 585 -6.63 -21.59 18.84
CA TYR A 585 -7.08 -20.34 19.42
C TYR A 585 -8.63 -20.22 19.37
N LEU A 586 -9.24 -20.47 18.23
CA LEU A 586 -10.69 -20.47 18.09
C LEU A 586 -11.34 -21.48 19.04
N ARG A 587 -10.74 -22.65 19.20
CA ARG A 587 -11.15 -23.63 20.17
C ARG A 587 -11.09 -23.08 21.61
N LYS A 588 -9.99 -22.41 22.00
CA LYS A 588 -9.86 -21.80 23.31
C LYS A 588 -10.95 -20.75 23.54
N VAL A 589 -11.21 -19.88 22.57
CA VAL A 589 -12.28 -18.88 22.62
C VAL A 589 -13.64 -19.53 22.75
N LEU A 590 -13.90 -20.57 21.96
CA LEU A 590 -15.14 -21.31 22.02
C LEU A 590 -15.34 -22.09 23.36
N GLU A 591 -14.24 -22.48 24.03
CA GLU A 591 -14.27 -23.19 25.33
C GLU A 591 -14.28 -22.22 26.54
N GLU A 592 -13.59 -21.07 26.49
CA GLU A 592 -13.46 -20.12 27.63
C GLU A 592 -14.72 -19.29 27.92
N ASP A 593 -15.56 -18.99 26.92
CA ASP A 593 -16.89 -18.39 27.17
C ASP A 593 -17.79 -19.27 28.07
N SER A 594 -17.33 -20.50 28.32
CA SER A 594 -18.03 -21.44 29.22
C SER A 594 -17.74 -21.20 30.71
N ALA A 595 -16.68 -20.48 31.06
CA ALA A 595 -16.20 -20.33 32.44
C ALA A 595 -16.61 -18.99 33.10
N ASN A 596 -17.12 -18.03 32.32
CA ASN A 596 -17.43 -16.68 32.79
C ASN A 596 -18.94 -16.36 32.95
N PHE A 597 -19.79 -17.39 32.97
CA PHE A 597 -21.20 -17.26 33.32
C PHE A 597 -21.59 -18.12 34.53
#